data_f13b30d6ea5b55a420a1edf140b88daf
#
_entry.id   f13b30d6ea5b55a420a1edf140b88daf
#
_cell.length_a   1.000
_cell.length_b   1.000
_cell.length_c   1.000
_cell.angle_alpha   90.00
_cell.angle_beta   90.00
_cell.angle_gamma   90.00
#
_symmetry.space_group_name_H-M   'P 1'
#
loop_
_entity.id
_entity.type
_entity.pdbx_description
1 polymer ?
#
loop_
_entity_poly.entity_id
_entity_poly.type
_entity_poly.pdbx_seq_one_letter_code
_entity_poly.pdbx_strand_id
1 'polypeptide(L)'
;MIVAAIKYVSVEDLAALADTGVEVVGENRAQDLEPKHARYGDAFRWHFIGHLQSRKAKVVNELCELCHSLASESAARRLEIPALVEVNLSGEGTKSGIPESGLEDFLGLYENVRGLMTMPPETGDPEASRPYFRRLRELAERNGLPELSMGTNQDYRVAADEGATMVRLGSILYRR
;
A
#
# COMPACT_ATOMS: atom_id res chain seq x y z
N MET A 1 -10.99 2.60 4.61
CA MET A 1 -10.73 3.42 3.39
C MET A 1 -10.50 2.52 2.19
N ILE A 2 -11.01 2.87 1.01
CA ILE A 2 -10.69 2.18 -0.24
C ILE A 2 -9.58 2.96 -0.94
N VAL A 3 -8.51 2.26 -1.33
CA VAL A 3 -7.44 2.77 -2.21
C VAL A 3 -7.63 2.12 -3.57
N ALA A 4 -8.04 2.89 -4.57
CA ALA A 4 -8.26 2.39 -5.92
C ALA A 4 -6.91 2.16 -6.62
N ALA A 5 -6.55 0.90 -6.87
CA ALA A 5 -5.31 0.54 -7.54
C ALA A 5 -5.41 0.81 -9.05
N ILE A 6 -4.70 1.84 -9.52
CA ILE A 6 -4.83 2.38 -10.89
C ILE A 6 -3.69 1.96 -11.84
N LYS A 7 -2.91 0.94 -11.49
CA LYS A 7 -1.74 0.51 -12.31
C LYS A 7 -2.04 0.17 -13.77
N TYR A 8 -3.29 -0.23 -14.06
CA TYR A 8 -3.76 -0.59 -15.41
C TYR A 8 -4.78 0.39 -15.99
N VAL A 9 -5.06 1.47 -15.27
CA VAL A 9 -5.98 2.53 -15.72
C VAL A 9 -5.19 3.54 -16.52
N SER A 10 -5.64 3.83 -17.73
CA SER A 10 -5.01 4.87 -18.56
C SER A 10 -5.25 6.27 -17.97
N VAL A 11 -4.51 7.26 -18.46
CA VAL A 11 -4.73 8.66 -18.05
C VAL A 11 -6.14 9.11 -18.42
N GLU A 12 -6.63 8.67 -19.57
CA GLU A 12 -7.95 9.02 -20.09
C GLU A 12 -9.08 8.40 -19.25
N ASP A 13 -8.91 7.14 -18.82
CA ASP A 13 -9.92 6.41 -18.06
C ASP A 13 -10.03 6.88 -16.60
N LEU A 14 -9.04 7.61 -16.08
CA LEU A 14 -9.11 8.21 -14.73
C LEU A 14 -10.24 9.25 -14.59
N ALA A 15 -10.67 9.87 -15.69
CA ALA A 15 -11.82 10.77 -15.66
C ALA A 15 -13.09 10.08 -15.12
N ALA A 16 -13.35 8.86 -15.59
CA ALA A 16 -14.50 8.09 -15.15
C ALA A 16 -14.43 7.73 -13.66
N LEU A 17 -13.20 7.54 -13.12
CA LEU A 17 -13.01 7.27 -11.70
C LEU A 17 -13.28 8.50 -10.83
N ALA A 18 -12.90 9.69 -11.30
CA ALA A 18 -13.15 10.94 -10.58
C ALA A 18 -14.66 11.19 -10.33
N ASP A 19 -15.51 10.76 -11.27
CA ASP A 19 -16.96 10.92 -11.17
C ASP A 19 -17.63 9.91 -10.20
N THR A 20 -16.89 8.90 -9.69
CA THR A 20 -17.45 7.85 -8.84
C THR A 20 -17.46 8.18 -7.35
N GLY A 21 -16.80 9.26 -6.93
CA GLY A 21 -16.59 9.59 -5.52
C GLY A 21 -15.43 8.82 -4.85
N VAL A 22 -14.58 8.14 -5.63
CA VAL A 22 -13.32 7.60 -5.12
C VAL A 22 -12.37 8.76 -4.81
N GLU A 23 -11.94 8.84 -3.56
CA GLU A 23 -11.05 9.92 -3.10
C GLU A 23 -9.57 9.56 -3.20
N VAL A 24 -9.23 8.28 -3.01
CA VAL A 24 -7.83 7.83 -2.89
C VAL A 24 -7.48 6.86 -4.00
N VAL A 25 -6.42 7.17 -4.73
CA VAL A 25 -5.85 6.31 -5.77
C VAL A 25 -4.46 5.81 -5.37
N GLY A 26 -4.14 4.58 -5.76
CA GLY A 26 -2.85 3.95 -5.51
C GLY A 26 -2.14 3.56 -6.80
N GLU A 27 -0.94 4.10 -7.03
CA GLU A 27 -0.12 3.75 -8.19
C GLU A 27 1.05 2.84 -7.78
N ASN A 28 1.35 1.86 -8.65
CA ASN A 28 2.42 0.90 -8.40
C ASN A 28 3.76 1.29 -9.02
N ARG A 29 3.76 2.20 -10.01
CA ARG A 29 4.94 2.57 -10.78
C ARG A 29 5.18 4.06 -10.71
N ALA A 30 6.33 4.46 -10.21
CA ALA A 30 6.67 5.87 -10.07
C ALA A 30 6.68 6.64 -11.41
N GLN A 31 7.03 5.97 -12.52
CA GLN A 31 6.99 6.59 -13.85
C GLN A 31 5.58 6.86 -14.36
N ASP A 32 4.57 6.14 -13.85
CA ASP A 32 3.17 6.31 -14.26
C ASP A 32 2.45 7.36 -13.38
N LEU A 33 3.06 7.78 -12.25
CA LEU A 33 2.55 8.85 -11.39
C LEU A 33 2.53 10.20 -12.09
N GLU A 34 3.67 10.62 -12.67
CA GLU A 34 3.82 11.97 -13.23
C GLU A 34 2.74 12.33 -14.27
N PRO A 35 2.49 11.51 -15.32
CA PRO A 35 1.47 11.86 -16.32
C PRO A 35 0.04 11.81 -15.76
N LYS A 36 -0.25 10.92 -14.82
CA LYS A 36 -1.56 10.81 -14.20
C LYS A 36 -1.81 11.97 -13.23
N HIS A 37 -0.83 12.27 -12.38
CA HIS A 37 -0.91 13.36 -11.41
C HIS A 37 -0.96 14.73 -12.10
N ALA A 38 -0.19 14.94 -13.19
CA ALA A 38 -0.22 16.19 -13.93
C ALA A 38 -1.62 16.56 -14.44
N ARG A 39 -2.48 15.56 -14.69
CA ARG A 39 -3.84 15.78 -15.20
C ARG A 39 -4.91 15.73 -14.11
N TYR A 40 -4.72 14.97 -13.04
CA TYR A 40 -5.74 14.70 -12.02
C TYR A 40 -5.22 14.90 -10.60
N GLY A 41 -4.15 15.67 -10.41
CA GLY A 41 -3.55 15.90 -9.09
C GLY A 41 -4.54 16.31 -8.02
N ASP A 42 -5.38 17.30 -8.34
CA ASP A 42 -6.38 17.86 -7.41
C ASP A 42 -7.66 17.01 -7.30
N ALA A 43 -7.84 16.02 -8.18
CA ALA A 43 -9.03 15.16 -8.15
C ALA A 43 -8.93 14.01 -7.15
N PHE A 44 -7.71 13.62 -6.77
CA PHE A 44 -7.46 12.48 -5.91
C PHE A 44 -6.38 12.77 -4.87
N ARG A 45 -6.44 12.04 -3.77
CA ARG A 45 -5.32 11.82 -2.87
C ARG A 45 -4.47 10.66 -3.40
N TRP A 46 -3.17 10.86 -3.54
CA TRP A 46 -2.28 9.93 -4.22
C TRP A 46 -1.47 9.10 -3.22
N HIS A 47 -1.58 7.78 -3.32
CA HIS A 47 -0.77 6.85 -2.55
C HIS A 47 0.16 6.04 -3.47
N PHE A 48 1.37 5.76 -3.00
CA PHE A 48 2.26 4.82 -3.67
C PHE A 48 2.11 3.43 -3.04
N ILE A 49 1.74 2.44 -3.85
CA ILE A 49 1.45 1.07 -3.37
C ILE A 49 2.30 -0.01 -4.04
N GLY A 50 3.28 0.37 -4.87
CA GLY A 50 4.21 -0.54 -5.53
C GLY A 50 5.56 -0.61 -4.82
N HIS A 51 6.45 -1.51 -5.27
CA HIS A 51 7.79 -1.61 -4.70
C HIS A 51 8.59 -0.31 -4.87
N LEU A 52 8.97 0.32 -3.75
CA LEU A 52 9.70 1.58 -3.75
C LEU A 52 11.21 1.35 -3.94
N GLN A 53 11.70 1.67 -5.12
CA GLN A 53 13.13 1.79 -5.36
C GLN A 53 13.64 3.15 -4.83
N SER A 54 14.75 3.17 -4.09
CA SER A 54 15.28 4.39 -3.46
C SER A 54 15.48 5.57 -4.43
N ARG A 55 15.89 5.29 -5.68
CA ARG A 55 16.05 6.32 -6.73
C ARG A 55 14.75 6.99 -7.17
N LYS A 56 13.60 6.37 -6.88
CA LYS A 56 12.26 6.86 -7.21
C LYS A 56 11.58 7.59 -6.06
N ALA A 57 12.20 7.62 -4.88
CA ALA A 57 11.65 8.27 -3.70
C ALA A 57 11.33 9.75 -3.95
N LYS A 58 12.16 10.45 -4.74
CA LYS A 58 11.91 11.87 -5.08
C LYS A 58 10.54 12.08 -5.70
N VAL A 59 10.18 11.32 -6.74
CA VAL A 59 8.88 11.45 -7.41
C VAL A 59 7.72 11.10 -6.45
N VAL A 60 7.92 10.08 -5.61
CA VAL A 60 6.91 9.67 -4.62
C VAL A 60 6.72 10.74 -3.55
N ASN A 61 7.79 11.38 -3.08
CA ASN A 61 7.73 12.51 -2.13
C ASN A 61 6.97 13.73 -2.69
N GLU A 62 7.16 14.00 -3.98
CA GLU A 62 6.55 15.16 -4.63
C GLU A 62 5.06 14.96 -4.94
N LEU A 63 4.63 13.72 -5.22
CA LEU A 63 3.32 13.44 -5.81
C LEU A 63 2.38 12.60 -4.91
N CYS A 64 2.87 12.01 -3.83
CA CYS A 64 2.07 11.13 -2.98
C CYS A 64 1.99 11.63 -1.53
N GLU A 65 0.88 11.31 -0.87
CA GLU A 65 0.67 11.60 0.55
C GLU A 65 1.13 10.45 1.47
N LEU A 66 1.14 9.21 0.95
CA LEU A 66 1.45 8.02 1.71
C LEU A 66 2.11 6.96 0.83
N CYS A 67 3.18 6.34 1.32
CA CYS A 67 3.79 5.16 0.74
C CYS A 67 3.42 3.91 1.55
N HIS A 68 2.80 2.90 0.91
CA HIS A 68 2.37 1.67 1.59
C HIS A 68 3.44 0.57 1.66
N SER A 69 4.54 0.72 0.94
CA SER A 69 5.45 -0.39 0.62
C SER A 69 6.91 -0.07 0.98
N LEU A 70 7.11 0.60 2.12
CA LEU A 70 8.45 0.85 2.62
C LEU A 70 9.06 -0.46 3.14
N ALA A 71 10.14 -0.94 2.48
CA ALA A 71 10.72 -2.25 2.75
C ALA A 71 12.26 -2.29 2.63
N SER A 72 12.93 -1.14 2.58
CA SER A 72 14.39 -1.11 2.54
C SER A 72 14.97 0.15 3.18
N GLU A 73 16.12 0.01 3.85
CA GLU A 73 16.84 1.15 4.44
C GLU A 73 17.17 2.23 3.41
N SER A 74 17.57 1.82 2.20
CA SER A 74 17.92 2.76 1.13
C SER A 74 16.74 3.60 0.67
N ALA A 75 15.51 3.06 0.74
CA ALA A 75 14.29 3.81 0.48
C ALA A 75 13.92 4.67 1.70
N ALA A 76 14.00 4.15 2.92
CA ALA A 76 13.72 4.87 4.16
C ALA A 76 14.55 6.16 4.28
N ARG A 77 15.84 6.10 3.93
CA ARG A 77 16.76 7.27 3.96
C ARG A 77 16.41 8.39 2.97
N ARG A 78 15.53 8.14 2.00
CA ARG A 78 15.18 9.09 0.92
C ARG A 78 13.70 9.45 0.89
N LEU A 79 12.87 8.68 1.59
CA LEU A 79 11.44 8.96 1.68
C LEU A 79 11.22 10.05 2.73
N GLU A 80 10.37 11.02 2.42
CA GLU A 80 10.07 12.18 3.30
C GLU A 80 8.59 12.21 3.72
N ILE A 81 7.72 11.53 2.96
CA ILE A 81 6.28 11.45 3.25
C ILE A 81 5.98 10.31 4.23
N PRO A 82 4.83 10.31 4.91
CA PRO A 82 4.38 9.20 5.74
C PRO A 82 4.44 7.84 5.01
N ALA A 83 4.75 6.77 5.76
CA ALA A 83 4.82 5.44 5.18
C ALA A 83 4.23 4.34 6.06
N LEU A 84 3.80 3.26 5.41
CA LEU A 84 3.55 1.97 6.03
C LEU A 84 4.71 1.04 5.70
N VAL A 85 5.17 0.30 6.69
CA VAL A 85 6.20 -0.72 6.48
C VAL A 85 5.57 -1.98 5.92
N GLU A 86 6.08 -2.45 4.79
CA GLU A 86 5.68 -3.72 4.21
C GLU A 86 6.34 -4.87 4.97
N VAL A 87 5.52 -5.75 5.57
CA VAL A 87 5.98 -6.91 6.34
C VAL A 87 5.71 -8.19 5.55
N ASN A 88 6.76 -8.98 5.34
CA ASN A 88 6.67 -10.31 4.75
C ASN A 88 6.32 -11.33 5.85
N LEU A 89 5.05 -11.69 5.93
CA LEU A 89 4.54 -12.68 6.89
C LEU A 89 4.46 -14.10 6.32
N SER A 90 4.71 -14.26 5.00
CA SER A 90 4.65 -15.60 4.37
C SER A 90 5.93 -16.41 4.56
N GLY A 91 7.04 -15.76 4.89
CA GLY A 91 8.35 -16.41 4.95
C GLY A 91 8.95 -16.77 3.58
N GLU A 92 8.27 -16.46 2.49
CA GLU A 92 8.78 -16.69 1.14
C GLU A 92 9.85 -15.66 0.80
N GLY A 93 11.09 -16.11 0.56
CA GLY A 93 12.22 -15.23 0.26
C GLY A 93 12.11 -14.44 -1.06
N THR A 94 11.16 -14.82 -1.92
CA THR A 94 10.86 -14.14 -3.20
C THR A 94 9.90 -12.96 -3.06
N LYS A 95 9.21 -12.84 -1.92
CA LYS A 95 8.28 -11.74 -1.66
C LYS A 95 9.00 -10.53 -1.06
N SER A 96 8.52 -9.34 -1.44
CA SER A 96 8.95 -8.09 -0.83
C SER A 96 8.49 -8.00 0.64
N GLY A 97 9.06 -7.06 1.36
CA GLY A 97 8.74 -6.80 2.75
C GLY A 97 9.88 -7.11 3.70
N ILE A 98 9.86 -6.45 4.84
CA ILE A 98 10.77 -6.72 5.96
C ILE A 98 10.33 -8.03 6.63
N PRO A 99 11.24 -8.97 6.94
CA PRO A 99 10.88 -10.11 7.75
C PRO A 99 10.41 -9.66 9.14
N GLU A 100 9.45 -10.38 9.73
CA GLU A 100 8.89 -10.01 11.03
C GLU A 100 9.97 -9.80 12.10
N SER A 101 11.02 -10.62 12.10
CA SER A 101 12.13 -10.53 13.05
C SER A 101 12.98 -9.25 12.93
N GLY A 102 12.91 -8.56 11.80
CA GLY A 102 13.64 -7.31 11.55
C GLY A 102 12.76 -6.07 11.68
N LEU A 103 11.48 -6.21 12.04
CA LEU A 103 10.55 -5.09 12.02
C LEU A 103 10.91 -4.00 13.04
N GLU A 104 11.24 -4.36 14.29
CA GLU A 104 11.56 -3.40 15.35
C GLU A 104 12.79 -2.56 14.98
N ASP A 105 13.85 -3.20 14.51
CA ASP A 105 15.07 -2.52 14.07
C ASP A 105 14.75 -1.57 12.89
N PHE A 106 13.90 -2.02 11.97
CA PHE A 106 13.52 -1.22 10.81
C PHE A 106 12.69 0.00 11.18
N LEU A 107 11.77 -0.12 12.13
CA LEU A 107 10.95 0.99 12.63
C LEU A 107 11.81 2.10 13.24
N GLY A 108 12.96 1.76 13.82
CA GLY A 108 13.94 2.73 14.33
C GLY A 108 14.65 3.56 13.25
N LEU A 109 14.56 3.17 11.97
CA LEU A 109 15.23 3.86 10.86
C LEU A 109 14.43 5.00 10.24
N TYR A 110 13.11 5.06 10.52
CA TYR A 110 12.22 6.00 9.86
C TYR A 110 11.13 6.50 10.80
N GLU A 111 11.20 7.76 11.18
CA GLU A 111 10.31 8.34 12.21
C GLU A 111 8.85 8.51 11.75
N ASN A 112 8.60 8.62 10.43
CA ASN A 112 7.27 8.91 9.89
C ASN A 112 6.49 7.64 9.47
N VAL A 113 6.66 6.55 10.24
CA VAL A 113 5.86 5.33 10.07
C VAL A 113 4.47 5.55 10.68
N ARG A 114 3.42 5.27 9.90
CA ARG A 114 2.02 5.38 10.31
C ARG A 114 1.35 4.04 10.57
N GLY A 115 1.93 2.96 10.05
CA GLY A 115 1.32 1.64 10.15
C GLY A 115 2.09 0.57 9.41
N LEU A 116 1.42 -0.55 9.18
CA LEU A 116 1.98 -1.72 8.51
C LEU A 116 1.16 -2.09 7.25
N MET A 117 1.82 -2.77 6.34
CA MET A 117 1.21 -3.35 5.15
C MET A 117 1.66 -4.80 4.97
N THR A 118 0.80 -5.64 4.43
CA THR A 118 1.18 -6.98 3.98
C THR A 118 0.46 -7.41 2.70
N MET A 119 1.10 -8.35 1.98
CA MET A 119 0.55 -9.04 0.82
C MET A 119 0.65 -10.54 1.05
N PRO A 120 -0.41 -11.20 1.55
CA PRO A 120 -0.44 -12.65 1.68
C PRO A 120 -0.20 -13.39 0.35
N PRO A 121 0.13 -14.69 0.37
CA PRO A 121 0.12 -15.51 -0.82
C PRO A 121 -1.23 -15.47 -1.53
N GLU A 122 -1.22 -15.43 -2.86
CA GLU A 122 -2.44 -15.54 -3.64
C GLU A 122 -2.98 -16.96 -3.54
N THR A 123 -4.24 -17.10 -3.14
CA THR A 123 -4.92 -18.39 -3.01
C THR A 123 -6.33 -18.29 -3.59
N GLY A 124 -6.95 -19.44 -3.90
CA GLY A 124 -8.37 -19.47 -4.30
C GLY A 124 -9.35 -19.28 -3.14
N ASP A 125 -8.88 -19.35 -1.89
CA ASP A 125 -9.69 -19.19 -0.68
C ASP A 125 -9.32 -17.89 0.04
N PRO A 126 -10.23 -16.89 0.11
CA PRO A 126 -9.99 -15.65 0.84
C PRO A 126 -9.66 -15.83 2.32
N GLU A 127 -10.22 -16.87 2.96
CA GLU A 127 -10.01 -17.16 4.38
C GLU A 127 -8.56 -17.58 4.68
N ALA A 128 -7.83 -18.09 3.70
CA ALA A 128 -6.41 -18.40 3.84
C ALA A 128 -5.54 -17.17 4.15
N SER A 129 -6.03 -15.95 3.86
CA SER A 129 -5.35 -14.69 4.19
C SER A 129 -5.54 -14.26 5.66
N ARG A 130 -6.58 -14.77 6.35
CA ARG A 130 -6.94 -14.35 7.72
C ARG A 130 -5.80 -14.45 8.73
N PRO A 131 -5.00 -15.53 8.79
CA PRO A 131 -3.89 -15.62 9.74
C PRO A 131 -2.85 -14.51 9.56
N TYR A 132 -2.57 -14.13 8.31
CA TYR A 132 -1.62 -13.05 7.97
C TYR A 132 -2.15 -11.68 8.39
N PHE A 133 -3.44 -11.40 8.16
CA PHE A 133 -4.06 -10.14 8.55
C PHE A 133 -4.13 -9.98 10.07
N ARG A 134 -4.52 -11.04 10.77
CA ARG A 134 -4.48 -11.06 12.24
C ARG A 134 -3.07 -10.81 12.76
N ARG A 135 -2.07 -11.47 12.17
CA ARG A 135 -0.68 -11.29 12.59
C ARG A 135 -0.19 -9.86 12.35
N LEU A 136 -0.55 -9.26 11.21
CA LEU A 136 -0.21 -7.87 10.93
C LEU A 136 -0.82 -6.92 11.96
N ARG A 137 -2.09 -7.12 12.31
CA ARG A 137 -2.76 -6.32 13.35
C ARG A 137 -2.04 -6.43 14.68
N GLU A 138 -1.73 -7.64 15.15
CA GLU A 138 -1.01 -7.86 16.41
C GLU A 138 0.36 -7.15 16.45
N LEU A 139 1.08 -7.15 15.32
CA LEU A 139 2.35 -6.45 15.19
C LEU A 139 2.15 -4.93 15.25
N ALA A 140 1.14 -4.41 14.58
CA ALA A 140 0.83 -2.98 14.61
C ALA A 140 0.41 -2.53 16.03
N GLU A 141 -0.46 -3.27 16.70
CA GLU A 141 -0.89 -2.99 18.08
C GLU A 141 0.28 -2.94 19.05
N ARG A 142 1.22 -3.91 18.96
CA ARG A 142 2.42 -3.93 19.81
C ARG A 142 3.32 -2.72 19.61
N ASN A 143 3.36 -2.18 18.39
CA ASN A 143 4.20 -1.04 18.04
C ASN A 143 3.45 0.31 18.08
N GLY A 144 2.18 0.34 18.52
CA GLY A 144 1.38 1.56 18.61
C GLY A 144 1.06 2.18 17.23
N LEU A 145 1.00 1.36 16.18
CA LEU A 145 0.80 1.79 14.79
C LEU A 145 -0.68 1.63 14.40
N PRO A 146 -1.42 2.73 14.13
CA PRO A 146 -2.87 2.66 13.94
C PRO A 146 -3.31 2.23 12.54
N GLU A 147 -2.44 2.30 11.53
CA GLU A 147 -2.85 2.11 10.14
C GLU A 147 -2.46 0.71 9.61
N LEU A 148 -3.45 0.03 8.99
CA LEU A 148 -3.30 -1.30 8.42
C LEU A 148 -3.72 -1.31 6.96
N SER A 149 -2.76 -1.41 6.05
CA SER A 149 -3.02 -1.61 4.62
C SER A 149 -2.92 -3.09 4.28
N MET A 150 -4.06 -3.75 4.18
CA MET A 150 -4.16 -5.17 3.88
C MET A 150 -5.47 -5.48 3.18
N GLY A 151 -5.50 -6.54 2.38
CA GLY A 151 -6.65 -6.91 1.56
C GLY A 151 -6.65 -6.31 0.16
N THR A 152 -6.96 -7.16 -0.80
CA THR A 152 -7.06 -6.88 -2.22
C THR A 152 -8.40 -7.38 -2.77
N ASN A 153 -8.59 -7.40 -4.08
CA ASN A 153 -9.84 -7.85 -4.72
C ASN A 153 -10.37 -9.19 -4.21
N GLN A 154 -9.49 -10.11 -3.82
CA GLN A 154 -9.88 -11.47 -3.43
C GLN A 154 -10.26 -11.60 -1.96
N ASP A 155 -9.64 -10.80 -1.08
CA ASP A 155 -9.64 -11.02 0.37
C ASP A 155 -9.96 -9.76 1.21
N TYR A 156 -10.39 -8.66 0.57
CA TYR A 156 -10.65 -7.38 1.26
C TYR A 156 -11.73 -7.49 2.37
N ARG A 157 -12.69 -8.41 2.25
CA ARG A 157 -13.71 -8.61 3.29
C ARG A 157 -13.09 -9.22 4.53
N VAL A 158 -12.28 -10.26 4.35
CA VAL A 158 -11.53 -10.89 5.45
C VAL A 158 -10.56 -9.88 6.09
N ALA A 159 -9.92 -9.04 5.28
CA ALA A 159 -9.07 -7.96 5.79
C ALA A 159 -9.87 -6.94 6.63
N ALA A 160 -11.07 -6.57 6.18
CA ALA A 160 -11.94 -5.67 6.92
C ALA A 160 -12.38 -6.26 8.26
N ASP A 161 -12.74 -7.55 8.30
CA ASP A 161 -13.08 -8.28 9.54
C ASP A 161 -11.89 -8.30 10.52
N GLU A 162 -10.66 -8.37 10.01
CA GLU A 162 -9.43 -8.35 10.82
C GLU A 162 -8.91 -6.93 11.10
N GLY A 163 -9.69 -5.88 10.79
CA GLY A 163 -9.39 -4.51 11.18
C GLY A 163 -8.58 -3.68 10.18
N ALA A 164 -8.59 -4.03 8.89
CA ALA A 164 -7.95 -3.22 7.87
C ALA A 164 -8.47 -1.77 7.89
N THR A 165 -7.58 -0.80 7.97
CA THR A 165 -7.94 0.62 7.80
C THR A 165 -7.95 1.04 6.34
N MET A 166 -7.18 0.33 5.51
CA MET A 166 -7.07 0.53 4.07
C MET A 166 -7.10 -0.80 3.32
N VAL A 167 -7.95 -0.91 2.28
CA VAL A 167 -7.97 -2.03 1.33
C VAL A 167 -7.61 -1.52 -0.06
N ARG A 168 -6.83 -2.30 -0.83
CA ARG A 168 -6.34 -1.92 -2.16
C ARG A 168 -7.13 -2.67 -3.24
N LEU A 169 -8.08 -1.99 -3.85
CA LEU A 169 -8.98 -2.59 -4.84
C LEU A 169 -8.63 -2.12 -6.26
N GLY A 170 -8.51 -3.06 -7.17
CA GLY A 170 -8.23 -2.82 -8.59
C GLY A 170 -9.38 -3.28 -9.46
N SER A 171 -9.23 -4.40 -10.15
CA SER A 171 -10.15 -4.88 -11.19
C SER A 171 -11.63 -4.97 -10.76
N ILE A 172 -11.92 -5.16 -9.49
CA ILE A 172 -13.30 -5.20 -8.99
C ILE A 172 -14.02 -3.85 -9.13
N LEU A 173 -13.28 -2.74 -9.14
CA LEU A 173 -13.83 -1.38 -9.30
C LEU A 173 -14.10 -1.03 -10.78
N TYR A 174 -13.45 -1.74 -11.72
CA TYR A 174 -13.48 -1.43 -13.16
C TYR A 174 -14.23 -2.47 -14.00
N ARG A 175 -14.71 -3.56 -13.40
CA ARG A 175 -15.53 -4.55 -14.12
C ARG A 175 -16.94 -4.00 -14.28
N ARG A 176 -17.36 -3.89 -15.54
CA ARG A 176 -18.76 -3.69 -15.91
C ARG A 176 -19.50 -5.02 -15.87
#